data_d8c65892ed307f79803126a6cbbac06a
#
_entry.id   d8c65892ed307f79803126a6cbbac06a
#
_cell.length_a   1.000
_cell.length_b   1.000
_cell.length_c   1.000
_cell.angle_alpha   90.00
_cell.angle_beta   90.00
_cell.angle_gamma   90.00
#
_symmetry.space_group_name_H-M   'P 1'
#
loop_
_entity.id
_entity.type
_entity.pdbx_description
1 polymer ?
#
loop_
_entity_poly.entity_id
_entity_poly.type
_entity_poly.pdbx_seq_one_letter_code
_entity_poly.pdbx_strand_id
1 'polypeptide(L)'
;MSTEIEINSPKRLRHLKLVGIIVLLAAAGVVTTGIFTRVHASQEMTAWSAAQAIPTVVAHTPSQQGATQTLVLPGHLSAFVDAPIYARVPGYLHAWYADIGAHVKAGQLLALIDTPDLDQQLLQAKADLQDAQANEKLAASTAKRWTEMLKQDSVSQQDTDEKTGDLAAKQALVASAQANVNRLEALESFKRITAPFDGIVTARKTDIGDLINAGGGDGHELFTVSDARQLRVYVSVPQSEAAAIKPGMTATLTVPERPGMKFEAKLLDTDDSITQSSGTLLVQLQVDNQSAMLIPGEYTEVHFAMPTDAHALLVPASALIFRQSGLQVAVVDKDDHAILKPVTIATDLGTQVEIGSGIEANDRVIDNPPDSIATGDAVRLAATHAASASSTSLADHGDAERAHG
;
A
#
# COMPACT_ATOMS: atom_id res chain seq x y z
N MET A 1 -25.32 37.29 -131.40
CA MET A 1 -26.36 38.07 -130.73
C MET A 1 -26.08 38.07 -129.20
N SER A 2 -25.56 39.15 -128.81
CA SER A 2 -25.06 39.42 -127.45
C SER A 2 -26.17 39.89 -126.54
N THR A 3 -26.21 39.45 -125.32
CA THR A 3 -27.00 40.14 -124.30
C THR A 3 -26.14 40.33 -123.05
N GLU A 4 -25.79 41.54 -122.83
CA GLU A 4 -25.12 42.05 -121.61
C GLU A 4 -26.10 41.95 -120.44
N ILE A 5 -25.60 41.53 -119.29
CA ILE A 5 -26.31 41.66 -118.02
C ILE A 5 -25.46 42.54 -117.14
N GLU A 6 -25.92 43.77 -116.85
CA GLU A 6 -25.38 44.70 -115.93
C GLU A 6 -25.46 44.21 -114.49
N ILE A 7 -24.36 44.19 -113.76
CA ILE A 7 -24.30 43.93 -112.34
C ILE A 7 -24.31 45.20 -111.53
N ASN A 8 -25.40 45.49 -110.90
CA ASN A 8 -25.61 46.64 -110.05
C ASN A 8 -24.97 46.48 -108.60
N SER A 9 -24.36 47.43 -108.15
CA SER A 9 -23.40 47.89 -107.19
C SER A 9 -23.63 47.66 -105.72
N PRO A 10 -22.60 47.94 -104.83
CA PRO A 10 -22.32 47.38 -103.50
C PRO A 10 -22.72 48.32 -102.38
N LYS A 11 -23.95 48.38 -101.92
CA LYS A 11 -24.36 49.16 -100.73
C LYS A 11 -24.73 48.25 -99.54
N ARG A 12 -24.83 46.92 -99.65
CA ARG A 12 -25.19 45.98 -98.57
C ARG A 12 -24.01 45.51 -97.69
N LEU A 13 -22.77 45.59 -98.13
CA LEU A 13 -21.57 45.11 -97.43
C LEU A 13 -21.12 45.91 -96.20
N ARG A 14 -21.48 47.22 -96.14
CA ARG A 14 -21.09 48.05 -95.04
C ARG A 14 -21.86 47.80 -93.75
N HIS A 15 -23.16 47.48 -93.82
CA HIS A 15 -24.00 47.18 -92.71
C HIS A 15 -23.70 45.77 -92.13
N LEU A 16 -23.29 44.81 -92.99
CA LEU A 16 -22.95 43.44 -92.56
C LEU A 16 -21.64 43.45 -91.71
N LYS A 17 -20.66 44.31 -92.10
CA LYS A 17 -19.45 44.46 -91.30
C LYS A 17 -19.70 45.17 -89.96
N LEU A 18 -20.63 46.17 -89.92
CA LEU A 18 -21.01 46.82 -88.68
C LEU A 18 -21.75 45.90 -87.75
N VAL A 19 -22.69 45.08 -88.24
CA VAL A 19 -23.37 44.05 -87.46
C VAL A 19 -22.38 42.99 -86.95
N GLY A 20 -21.41 42.54 -87.79
CA GLY A 20 -20.35 41.62 -87.34
C GLY A 20 -19.49 42.19 -86.16
N ILE A 21 -19.14 43.51 -86.24
CA ILE A 21 -18.36 44.16 -85.21
C ILE A 21 -19.20 44.27 -83.93
N ILE A 22 -20.48 44.57 -84.02
CA ILE A 22 -21.37 44.67 -82.82
C ILE A 22 -21.56 43.29 -82.18
N VAL A 23 -21.72 42.23 -82.96
CA VAL A 23 -21.80 40.84 -82.46
C VAL A 23 -20.51 40.43 -81.79
N LEU A 24 -19.37 40.79 -82.39
CA LEU A 24 -18.04 40.50 -81.84
C LEU A 24 -17.75 41.26 -80.56
N LEU A 25 -18.16 42.50 -80.47
CA LEU A 25 -18.12 43.29 -79.22
C LEU A 25 -19.08 42.77 -78.13
N ALA A 26 -20.27 42.35 -78.53
CA ALA A 26 -21.23 41.70 -77.59
C ALA A 26 -20.67 40.34 -77.13
N ALA A 27 -20.10 39.53 -78.01
CA ALA A 27 -19.44 38.28 -77.63
C ALA A 27 -18.25 38.55 -76.74
N ALA A 28 -17.38 39.53 -77.01
CA ALA A 28 -16.28 39.92 -76.16
C ALA A 28 -16.76 40.43 -74.77
N GLY A 29 -17.86 41.16 -74.73
CA GLY A 29 -18.50 41.62 -73.50
C GLY A 29 -19.04 40.44 -72.63
N VAL A 30 -19.68 39.46 -73.27
CA VAL A 30 -20.12 38.22 -72.58
C VAL A 30 -18.93 37.38 -72.06
N VAL A 31 -17.85 37.25 -72.85
CA VAL A 31 -16.66 36.53 -72.44
C VAL A 31 -15.95 37.21 -71.30
N THR A 32 -15.76 38.58 -71.39
CA THR A 32 -15.13 39.33 -70.31
C THR A 32 -15.94 39.31 -69.03
N THR A 33 -17.25 39.50 -69.09
CA THR A 33 -18.12 39.34 -67.89
C THR A 33 -18.10 37.94 -67.35
N GLY A 34 -18.12 36.89 -68.23
CA GLY A 34 -18.03 35.50 -67.80
C GLY A 34 -16.70 35.14 -67.15
N ILE A 35 -15.58 35.69 -67.66
CA ILE A 35 -14.27 35.50 -67.04
C ILE A 35 -14.21 36.24 -65.71
N PHE A 36 -14.71 37.49 -65.66
CA PHE A 36 -14.67 38.31 -64.42
C PHE A 36 -15.53 37.70 -63.33
N THR A 37 -16.73 37.24 -63.62
CA THR A 37 -17.59 36.54 -62.66
C THR A 37 -17.00 35.20 -62.21
N ARG A 38 -16.34 34.47 -63.08
CA ARG A 38 -15.69 33.20 -62.77
C ARG A 38 -14.47 33.38 -61.88
N VAL A 39 -13.66 34.42 -62.13
CA VAL A 39 -12.51 34.77 -61.27
C VAL A 39 -12.94 35.25 -59.91
N HIS A 40 -13.98 36.10 -59.81
CA HIS A 40 -14.55 36.51 -58.52
C HIS A 40 -15.16 35.35 -57.76
N ALA A 41 -15.97 34.50 -58.42
CA ALA A 41 -16.55 33.31 -57.78
C ALA A 41 -15.49 32.31 -57.33
N SER A 42 -14.39 32.15 -58.08
CA SER A 42 -13.27 31.30 -57.65
C SER A 42 -12.50 31.87 -56.46
N GLN A 43 -12.35 33.20 -56.39
CA GLN A 43 -11.73 33.87 -55.24
C GLN A 43 -12.59 33.80 -53.97
N GLU A 44 -13.93 34.01 -54.10
CA GLU A 44 -14.86 33.84 -53.00
C GLU A 44 -14.92 32.38 -52.50
N MET A 45 -14.95 31.41 -53.45
CA MET A 45 -14.91 29.99 -53.04
C MET A 45 -13.59 29.62 -52.34
N THR A 46 -12.44 30.10 -52.80
CA THR A 46 -11.15 29.86 -52.16
C THR A 46 -11.08 30.55 -50.78
N ALA A 47 -11.57 31.75 -50.65
CA ALA A 47 -11.64 32.48 -49.38
C ALA A 47 -12.61 31.76 -48.39
N TRP A 48 -13.76 31.32 -48.88
CA TRP A 48 -14.73 30.56 -48.09
C TRP A 48 -14.20 29.19 -47.67
N SER A 49 -13.54 28.48 -48.58
CA SER A 49 -12.88 27.19 -48.32
C SER A 49 -11.75 27.35 -47.28
N ALA A 50 -10.93 28.41 -47.45
CA ALA A 50 -9.87 28.72 -46.48
C ALA A 50 -10.41 29.12 -45.09
N ALA A 51 -11.54 29.84 -45.04
CA ALA A 51 -12.18 30.23 -43.77
C ALA A 51 -12.84 29.03 -43.06
N GLN A 52 -13.30 28.00 -43.78
CA GLN A 52 -13.83 26.77 -43.27
C GLN A 52 -12.75 25.71 -42.96
N ALA A 53 -11.57 25.86 -43.52
CA ALA A 53 -10.44 24.96 -43.21
C ALA A 53 -9.81 25.19 -41.84
N ILE A 54 -10.16 26.31 -41.16
CA ILE A 54 -9.68 26.55 -39.79
C ILE A 54 -10.42 25.63 -38.81
N PRO A 55 -9.72 24.65 -38.22
CA PRO A 55 -10.35 23.73 -37.29
C PRO A 55 -10.78 24.46 -36.02
N THR A 56 -11.97 24.14 -35.53
CA THR A 56 -12.42 24.62 -34.20
C THR A 56 -11.97 23.61 -33.16
N VAL A 57 -11.18 24.07 -32.21
CA VAL A 57 -10.56 23.23 -31.17
C VAL A 57 -10.96 23.71 -29.78
N VAL A 58 -11.03 22.79 -28.85
CA VAL A 58 -11.18 23.07 -27.42
C VAL A 58 -9.79 23.11 -26.79
N ALA A 59 -9.49 24.17 -26.06
CA ALA A 59 -8.20 24.26 -25.37
C ALA A 59 -8.43 24.42 -23.87
N HIS A 60 -7.64 23.71 -23.09
CA HIS A 60 -7.62 23.75 -21.63
C HIS A 60 -6.25 24.19 -21.13
N THR A 61 -6.23 24.92 -20.03
CA THR A 61 -4.98 25.11 -19.28
C THR A 61 -4.69 23.82 -18.51
N PRO A 62 -3.44 23.34 -18.49
CA PRO A 62 -3.07 22.20 -17.67
C PRO A 62 -3.48 22.43 -16.21
N SER A 63 -4.08 21.44 -15.60
CA SER A 63 -4.43 21.55 -14.18
C SER A 63 -3.21 21.24 -13.33
N GLN A 64 -2.86 22.20 -12.46
CA GLN A 64 -1.90 21.98 -11.37
C GLN A 64 -2.62 21.34 -10.18
N GLN A 65 -3.25 20.23 -10.38
CA GLN A 65 -3.78 19.51 -9.25
C GLN A 65 -2.70 18.54 -8.79
N GLY A 66 -2.13 18.79 -7.62
CA GLY A 66 -1.42 17.76 -6.88
C GLY A 66 -2.41 16.64 -6.61
N ALA A 67 -2.66 15.82 -7.62
CA ALA A 67 -3.42 14.60 -7.46
C ALA A 67 -2.60 13.75 -6.51
N THR A 68 -3.09 13.58 -5.28
CA THR A 68 -2.51 12.60 -4.36
C THR A 68 -2.70 11.26 -5.03
N GLN A 69 -1.66 10.72 -5.63
CA GLN A 69 -1.68 9.39 -6.20
C GLN A 69 -1.85 8.42 -5.05
N THR A 70 -2.91 7.64 -5.06
CA THR A 70 -3.12 6.60 -4.05
C THR A 70 -2.58 5.29 -4.57
N LEU A 71 -1.52 4.79 -3.95
CA LEU A 71 -1.00 3.46 -4.19
C LEU A 71 -1.77 2.48 -3.33
N VAL A 72 -2.48 1.54 -3.95
CA VAL A 72 -3.25 0.49 -3.27
C VAL A 72 -2.51 -0.82 -3.37
N LEU A 73 -2.16 -1.41 -2.23
CA LEU A 73 -1.42 -2.66 -2.15
C LEU A 73 -2.09 -3.63 -1.19
N PRO A 74 -2.05 -4.94 -1.48
CA PRO A 74 -2.52 -5.95 -0.54
C PRO A 74 -1.61 -6.01 0.68
N GLY A 75 -2.21 -6.09 1.86
CA GLY A 75 -1.53 -6.28 3.12
C GLY A 75 -2.05 -7.48 3.88
N HIS A 76 -1.29 -7.94 4.85
CA HIS A 76 -1.63 -9.04 5.74
C HIS A 76 -1.55 -8.58 7.19
N LEU A 77 -2.67 -8.74 7.93
CA LEU A 77 -2.77 -8.41 9.34
C LEU A 77 -2.15 -9.53 10.18
N SER A 78 -1.29 -9.17 11.12
CA SER A 78 -0.69 -10.10 12.08
C SER A 78 -0.85 -9.54 13.49
N ALA A 79 -0.91 -10.41 14.49
CA ALA A 79 -0.88 -9.99 15.87
C ALA A 79 0.41 -9.21 16.16
N PHE A 80 0.35 -8.25 17.08
CA PHE A 80 1.52 -7.47 17.46
C PHE A 80 2.60 -8.36 18.10
N VAL A 81 2.17 -9.27 18.97
CA VAL A 81 2.99 -10.35 19.52
C VAL A 81 2.20 -11.64 19.40
N ASP A 82 2.86 -12.67 18.94
CA ASP A 82 2.32 -14.03 18.84
C ASP A 82 3.32 -14.98 19.51
N ALA A 83 2.91 -15.59 20.62
CA ALA A 83 3.79 -16.43 21.44
C ALA A 83 3.30 -17.89 21.46
N PRO A 84 3.98 -18.78 20.73
CA PRO A 84 3.78 -20.21 20.92
C PRO A 84 4.37 -20.65 22.27
N ILE A 85 3.58 -21.34 23.07
CA ILE A 85 3.94 -21.78 24.41
C ILE A 85 4.22 -23.28 24.40
N TYR A 86 5.44 -23.63 24.82
CA TYR A 86 5.95 -25.00 24.90
C TYR A 86 6.12 -25.41 26.36
N ALA A 87 5.99 -26.72 26.63
CA ALA A 87 6.36 -27.26 27.93
C ALA A 87 7.86 -27.26 28.15
N ARG A 88 8.28 -26.98 29.40
CA ARG A 88 9.71 -27.01 29.81
C ARG A 88 10.03 -28.27 30.59
N VAL A 89 9.01 -29.03 31.02
CA VAL A 89 9.13 -30.31 31.73
C VAL A 89 8.24 -31.35 31.07
N PRO A 90 8.67 -32.62 31.00
CA PRO A 90 7.85 -33.70 30.48
C PRO A 90 6.83 -34.14 31.51
N GLY A 91 5.71 -34.70 31.04
CA GLY A 91 4.67 -35.23 31.91
C GLY A 91 3.37 -35.51 31.16
N TYR A 92 2.25 -35.57 31.86
CA TYR A 92 0.92 -35.71 31.26
C TYR A 92 0.10 -34.46 31.53
N LEU A 93 -0.68 -34.02 30.55
CA LEU A 93 -1.55 -32.86 30.76
C LEU A 93 -2.66 -33.26 31.77
N HIS A 94 -2.63 -32.63 32.93
CA HIS A 94 -3.63 -32.87 33.98
C HIS A 94 -4.95 -32.16 33.67
N ALA A 95 -4.86 -30.85 33.35
CA ALA A 95 -6.03 -30.04 33.03
C ALA A 95 -5.60 -28.79 32.28
N TRP A 96 -6.48 -28.21 31.45
CA TRP A 96 -6.39 -26.89 30.89
C TRP A 96 -7.51 -26.00 31.44
N TYR A 97 -7.25 -24.69 31.55
CA TYR A 97 -8.12 -23.70 32.17
C TYR A 97 -8.48 -22.55 31.21
N ALA A 98 -7.87 -22.51 30.05
CA ALA A 98 -8.17 -21.53 29.00
C ALA A 98 -8.29 -22.24 27.66
N ASP A 99 -9.37 -22.01 26.94
CA ASP A 99 -9.61 -22.55 25.60
C ASP A 99 -9.42 -21.49 24.53
N ILE A 100 -9.49 -21.89 23.27
CA ILE A 100 -9.41 -21.01 22.10
C ILE A 100 -10.44 -19.88 22.23
N GLY A 101 -10.02 -18.64 21.98
CA GLY A 101 -10.84 -17.42 22.12
C GLY A 101 -10.88 -16.85 23.54
N ALA A 102 -10.31 -17.52 24.55
CA ALA A 102 -10.28 -17.01 25.91
C ALA A 102 -9.32 -15.82 26.05
N HIS A 103 -9.81 -14.75 26.68
CA HIS A 103 -8.97 -13.63 27.09
C HIS A 103 -8.19 -14.00 28.35
N VAL A 104 -6.89 -13.86 28.32
CA VAL A 104 -5.98 -14.21 29.40
C VAL A 104 -5.11 -13.02 29.81
N LYS A 105 -4.71 -13.00 31.10
CA LYS A 105 -3.80 -12.01 31.66
C LYS A 105 -2.41 -12.59 31.85
N ALA A 106 -1.40 -11.74 31.86
CA ALA A 106 -0.04 -12.13 32.19
C ALA A 106 0.03 -12.92 33.50
N GLY A 107 0.68 -14.08 33.49
CA GLY A 107 0.77 -14.98 34.65
C GLY A 107 -0.47 -15.84 34.91
N GLN A 108 -1.55 -15.67 34.14
CA GLN A 108 -2.75 -16.53 34.29
C GLN A 108 -2.44 -17.98 33.91
N LEU A 109 -2.90 -18.92 34.74
CA LEU A 109 -2.72 -20.36 34.50
C LEU A 109 -3.53 -20.79 33.27
N LEU A 110 -2.85 -21.37 32.28
CA LEU A 110 -3.45 -21.92 31.07
C LEU A 110 -3.65 -23.45 31.19
N ALA A 111 -2.65 -24.14 31.77
CA ALA A 111 -2.71 -25.57 31.95
C ALA A 111 -1.79 -26.04 33.11
N LEU A 112 -2.02 -27.26 33.56
CA LEU A 112 -1.22 -27.94 34.57
C LEU A 112 -0.75 -29.26 34.00
N ILE A 113 0.54 -29.59 34.20
CA ILE A 113 1.17 -30.83 33.81
C ILE A 113 1.41 -31.67 35.07
N ASP A 114 1.02 -32.93 35.07
CA ASP A 114 1.42 -33.90 36.08
C ASP A 114 2.83 -34.41 35.78
N THR A 115 3.71 -34.26 36.77
CA THR A 115 5.14 -34.58 36.64
C THR A 115 5.58 -35.56 37.76
N PRO A 116 5.04 -36.79 37.83
CA PRO A 116 5.25 -37.69 38.95
C PRO A 116 6.73 -38.01 39.17
N ASP A 117 7.51 -38.16 38.10
CA ASP A 117 8.95 -38.45 38.18
C ASP A 117 9.73 -37.28 38.79
N LEU A 118 9.41 -36.04 38.41
CA LEU A 118 10.03 -34.86 38.95
C LEU A 118 9.64 -34.65 40.43
N ASP A 119 8.37 -34.89 40.78
CA ASP A 119 7.87 -34.79 42.14
C ASP A 119 8.61 -35.76 43.07
N GLN A 120 8.86 -37.01 42.62
CA GLN A 120 9.67 -37.99 43.36
C GLN A 120 11.13 -37.60 43.50
N GLN A 121 11.73 -37.07 42.42
CA GLN A 121 13.11 -36.56 42.45
C GLN A 121 13.26 -35.41 43.45
N LEU A 122 12.29 -34.50 43.49
CA LEU A 122 12.28 -33.38 44.47
C LEU A 122 12.15 -33.89 45.90
N LEU A 123 11.27 -34.89 46.13
CA LEU A 123 11.11 -35.50 47.44
C LEU A 123 12.43 -36.15 47.93
N GLN A 124 13.11 -36.90 47.03
CA GLN A 124 14.42 -37.51 47.34
C GLN A 124 15.47 -36.44 47.66
N ALA A 125 15.58 -35.39 46.85
CA ALA A 125 16.53 -34.32 47.08
C ALA A 125 16.30 -33.56 48.38
N LYS A 126 15.04 -33.40 48.80
CA LYS A 126 14.69 -32.83 50.13
C LYS A 126 15.12 -33.73 51.28
N ALA A 127 14.99 -35.07 51.11
CA ALA A 127 15.50 -36.02 52.07
C ALA A 127 17.04 -36.01 52.18
N ASP A 128 17.75 -35.95 51.06
CA ASP A 128 19.22 -35.84 51.01
C ASP A 128 19.72 -34.54 51.66
N LEU A 129 19.01 -33.42 51.46
CA LEU A 129 19.31 -32.18 52.18
C LEU A 129 19.13 -32.32 53.66
N GLN A 130 18.07 -32.99 54.14
CA GLN A 130 17.79 -33.21 55.56
C GLN A 130 18.90 -34.04 56.21
N ASP A 131 19.39 -35.08 55.52
CA ASP A 131 20.53 -35.93 55.98
C ASP A 131 21.83 -35.11 56.04
N ALA A 132 22.12 -34.28 55.01
CA ALA A 132 23.28 -33.40 55.01
C ALA A 132 23.23 -32.40 56.17
N GLN A 133 22.07 -31.80 56.46
CA GLN A 133 21.86 -30.86 57.59
C GLN A 133 22.03 -31.56 58.97
N ALA A 134 21.57 -32.83 59.11
CA ALA A 134 21.76 -33.58 60.33
C ALA A 134 23.25 -33.89 60.60
N ASN A 135 23.99 -34.25 59.57
CA ASN A 135 25.42 -34.49 59.64
C ASN A 135 26.21 -33.18 59.93
N GLU A 136 25.86 -32.08 59.33
CA GLU A 136 26.47 -30.75 59.58
C GLU A 136 26.22 -30.35 61.06
N LYS A 137 25.01 -30.52 61.56
CA LYS A 137 24.65 -30.21 62.95
C LYS A 137 25.50 -31.04 63.94
N LEU A 138 25.72 -32.33 63.64
CA LEU A 138 26.59 -33.21 64.45
C LEU A 138 28.04 -32.74 64.43
N ALA A 139 28.56 -32.44 63.22
CA ALA A 139 29.92 -31.92 63.05
C ALA A 139 30.11 -30.55 63.76
N ALA A 140 29.13 -29.66 63.63
CA ALA A 140 29.15 -28.35 64.30
C ALA A 140 29.22 -28.50 65.84
N SER A 141 28.42 -29.43 66.42
CA SER A 141 28.45 -29.67 67.87
C SER A 141 29.80 -30.28 68.31
N THR A 142 30.39 -31.12 67.48
CA THR A 142 31.72 -31.76 67.73
C THR A 142 32.81 -30.72 67.61
N ALA A 143 32.89 -29.95 66.53
CA ALA A 143 33.89 -28.88 66.34
C ALA A 143 33.85 -27.86 67.50
N LYS A 144 32.66 -27.44 67.89
CA LYS A 144 32.44 -26.54 69.06
C LYS A 144 33.04 -27.13 70.33
N ARG A 145 32.79 -28.38 70.66
CA ARG A 145 33.30 -29.05 71.85
C ARG A 145 34.81 -29.14 71.84
N TRP A 146 35.39 -29.53 70.72
CA TRP A 146 36.88 -29.60 70.56
C TRP A 146 37.52 -28.23 70.68
N THR A 147 36.96 -27.18 70.11
CA THR A 147 37.43 -25.78 70.27
C THR A 147 37.41 -25.35 71.74
N GLU A 148 36.42 -25.71 72.55
CA GLU A 148 36.37 -25.43 73.97
C GLU A 148 37.40 -26.25 74.79
N MET A 149 37.64 -27.49 74.41
CA MET A 149 38.68 -28.35 75.05
C MET A 149 40.08 -27.88 74.72
N LEU A 150 40.31 -27.34 73.53
CA LEU A 150 41.59 -26.74 73.14
C LEU A 150 41.91 -25.51 74.02
N LYS A 151 40.95 -24.68 74.32
CA LYS A 151 41.12 -23.53 75.24
C LYS A 151 41.56 -23.92 76.64
N GLN A 152 41.37 -25.19 76.99
CA GLN A 152 41.74 -25.79 78.35
C GLN A 152 43.00 -26.66 78.18
N ASP A 153 43.74 -26.60 77.09
CA ASP A 153 44.94 -27.43 76.78
C ASP A 153 44.67 -28.95 76.87
N SER A 154 43.39 -29.37 76.69
CA SER A 154 42.98 -30.79 76.85
C SER A 154 43.09 -31.62 75.59
N VAL A 155 43.32 -30.98 74.42
CA VAL A 155 43.42 -31.60 73.08
C VAL A 155 44.45 -30.87 72.25
N SER A 156 44.96 -31.53 71.15
CA SER A 156 45.93 -30.89 70.24
C SER A 156 45.28 -29.93 69.27
N GLN A 157 46.04 -28.92 68.80
CA GLN A 157 45.61 -27.99 67.74
C GLN A 157 45.24 -28.79 66.47
N GLN A 158 46.07 -29.81 66.09
CA GLN A 158 45.85 -30.63 64.90
C GLN A 158 44.48 -31.32 64.97
N ASP A 159 44.11 -31.94 66.09
CA ASP A 159 42.83 -32.63 66.22
C ASP A 159 41.64 -31.63 66.14
N THR A 160 41.81 -30.42 66.65
CA THR A 160 40.78 -29.37 66.55
C THR A 160 40.62 -28.88 65.12
N ASP A 161 41.75 -28.69 64.40
CA ASP A 161 41.73 -28.30 62.99
C ASP A 161 41.05 -29.38 62.10
N GLU A 162 41.27 -30.68 62.43
CA GLU A 162 40.61 -31.77 61.74
C GLU A 162 39.05 -31.70 61.93
N LYS A 163 38.55 -31.45 63.13
CA LYS A 163 37.11 -31.38 63.43
C LYS A 163 36.47 -30.11 62.83
N THR A 164 37.19 -28.98 62.82
CA THR A 164 36.72 -27.75 62.18
C THR A 164 36.75 -27.87 60.66
N GLY A 165 37.74 -28.60 60.09
CA GLY A 165 37.79 -28.92 58.67
C GLY A 165 36.64 -29.86 58.25
N ASP A 166 36.29 -30.86 59.09
CA ASP A 166 35.16 -31.74 58.82
C ASP A 166 33.82 -30.94 58.84
N LEU A 167 33.65 -30.02 59.81
CA LEU A 167 32.51 -29.11 59.79
C LEU A 167 32.39 -28.32 58.50
N ALA A 168 33.50 -27.70 58.03
CA ALA A 168 33.53 -26.96 56.77
C ALA A 168 33.15 -27.86 55.58
N ALA A 169 33.62 -29.10 55.55
CA ALA A 169 33.24 -30.09 54.52
C ALA A 169 31.75 -30.44 54.55
N LYS A 170 31.15 -30.64 55.77
CA LYS A 170 29.73 -30.90 55.91
C LYS A 170 28.87 -29.67 55.47
N GLN A 171 29.31 -28.48 55.80
CA GLN A 171 28.66 -27.23 55.36
C GLN A 171 28.63 -27.12 53.82
N ALA A 172 29.73 -27.50 53.18
CA ALA A 172 29.79 -27.54 51.69
C ALA A 172 28.81 -28.55 51.11
N LEU A 173 28.64 -29.73 51.81
CA LEU A 173 27.64 -30.76 51.36
C LEU A 173 26.22 -30.22 51.51
N VAL A 174 25.86 -29.54 52.59
CA VAL A 174 24.55 -28.90 52.76
C VAL A 174 24.29 -27.86 51.67
N ALA A 175 25.27 -27.03 51.36
CA ALA A 175 25.13 -26.03 50.29
C ALA A 175 24.91 -26.70 48.91
N SER A 176 25.59 -27.82 48.61
CA SER A 176 25.39 -28.62 47.41
C SER A 176 24.01 -29.26 47.33
N ALA A 177 23.54 -29.89 48.42
CA ALA A 177 22.22 -30.49 48.48
C ALA A 177 21.10 -29.43 48.34
N GLN A 178 21.28 -28.26 49.01
CA GLN A 178 20.33 -27.15 48.88
C GLN A 178 20.25 -26.64 47.48
N ALA A 179 21.38 -26.49 46.74
CA ALA A 179 21.39 -26.11 45.34
C ALA A 179 20.65 -27.07 44.44
N ASN A 180 20.76 -28.39 44.72
CA ASN A 180 20.00 -29.41 44.00
C ASN A 180 18.50 -29.31 44.24
N VAL A 181 18.05 -29.09 45.49
CA VAL A 181 16.64 -28.85 45.81
C VAL A 181 16.13 -27.62 45.04
N ASN A 182 16.84 -26.50 45.10
CA ASN A 182 16.45 -25.24 44.41
C ASN A 182 16.31 -25.47 42.90
N ARG A 183 17.22 -26.26 42.29
CA ARG A 183 17.14 -26.60 40.88
C ARG A 183 15.85 -27.40 40.54
N LEU A 184 15.52 -28.39 41.35
CA LEU A 184 14.31 -29.19 41.14
C LEU A 184 13.02 -28.44 41.43
N GLU A 185 13.01 -27.52 42.41
CA GLU A 185 11.87 -26.63 42.66
C GLU A 185 11.64 -25.66 41.51
N ALA A 186 12.73 -25.17 40.91
CA ALA A 186 12.63 -24.35 39.70
C ALA A 186 12.01 -25.13 38.53
N LEU A 187 12.42 -26.40 38.35
CA LEU A 187 11.82 -27.27 37.33
C LEU A 187 10.34 -27.56 37.64
N GLU A 188 10.02 -27.83 38.91
CA GLU A 188 8.62 -28.07 39.34
C GLU A 188 7.71 -26.88 39.05
N SER A 189 8.22 -25.65 39.17
CA SER A 189 7.45 -24.45 38.84
C SER A 189 6.94 -24.44 37.41
N PHE A 190 7.66 -25.07 36.46
CA PHE A 190 7.32 -25.13 35.04
C PHE A 190 6.20 -26.12 34.72
N LYS A 191 5.70 -26.94 35.67
CA LYS A 191 4.49 -27.73 35.48
C LYS A 191 3.24 -26.86 35.29
N ARG A 192 3.31 -25.60 35.75
CA ARG A 192 2.26 -24.60 35.58
C ARG A 192 2.52 -23.80 34.29
N ILE A 193 1.75 -24.08 33.26
CA ILE A 193 1.81 -23.33 32.01
C ILE A 193 1.02 -22.03 32.19
N THR A 194 1.65 -20.89 32.04
CA THR A 194 1.06 -19.56 32.24
C THR A 194 1.19 -18.67 31.00
N ALA A 195 0.26 -17.74 30.84
CA ALA A 195 0.32 -16.74 29.76
C ALA A 195 1.49 -15.76 30.01
N PRO A 196 2.32 -15.46 29.00
CA PRO A 196 3.45 -14.56 29.14
C PRO A 196 3.06 -13.07 29.17
N PHE A 197 1.91 -12.73 28.59
CA PHE A 197 1.35 -11.37 28.52
C PHE A 197 -0.18 -11.41 28.42
N ASP A 198 -0.82 -10.25 28.49
CA ASP A 198 -2.27 -10.11 28.30
C ASP A 198 -2.61 -10.30 26.83
N GLY A 199 -3.52 -11.21 26.52
CA GLY A 199 -3.86 -11.54 25.13
C GLY A 199 -5.05 -12.47 25.01
N ILE A 200 -5.15 -13.09 23.84
CA ILE A 200 -6.19 -14.08 23.50
C ILE A 200 -5.50 -15.39 23.13
N VAL A 201 -6.04 -16.50 23.60
CA VAL A 201 -5.61 -17.85 23.17
C VAL A 201 -6.09 -18.08 21.75
N THR A 202 -5.17 -18.11 20.80
CA THR A 202 -5.50 -18.32 19.37
C THR A 202 -5.38 -19.76 18.93
N ALA A 203 -4.60 -20.56 19.64
CA ALA A 203 -4.51 -22.00 19.40
C ALA A 203 -4.34 -22.78 20.71
N ARG A 204 -4.93 -23.98 20.77
CA ARG A 204 -4.69 -25.03 21.77
C ARG A 204 -4.47 -26.35 21.01
N LYS A 205 -3.27 -26.91 21.16
CA LYS A 205 -2.85 -28.15 20.43
C LYS A 205 -2.57 -29.30 21.39
N THR A 206 -3.19 -29.28 22.55
CA THR A 206 -3.05 -30.33 23.58
C THR A 206 -4.39 -30.60 24.23
N ASP A 207 -4.56 -31.81 24.76
CA ASP A 207 -5.77 -32.21 25.49
C ASP A 207 -5.43 -32.99 26.77
N ILE A 208 -6.42 -33.12 27.67
CA ILE A 208 -6.25 -33.81 28.96
C ILE A 208 -5.80 -35.26 28.72
N GLY A 209 -4.71 -35.62 29.39
CA GLY A 209 -4.12 -36.97 29.26
C GLY A 209 -3.04 -37.08 28.19
N ASP A 210 -2.79 -36.03 27.38
CA ASP A 210 -1.71 -36.04 26.39
C ASP A 210 -0.34 -36.18 27.07
N LEU A 211 0.53 -36.96 26.46
CA LEU A 211 1.92 -37.04 26.85
C LEU A 211 2.65 -35.80 26.32
N ILE A 212 3.17 -35.00 27.23
CA ILE A 212 3.87 -33.77 26.95
C ILE A 212 5.39 -34.03 26.96
N ASN A 213 6.06 -33.71 25.86
CA ASN A 213 7.50 -33.74 25.78
C ASN A 213 8.07 -32.34 26.02
N ALA A 214 9.20 -32.25 26.74
CA ALA A 214 9.86 -30.97 27.02
C ALA A 214 10.72 -30.50 25.82
N GLY A 215 10.67 -29.21 25.53
CA GLY A 215 11.53 -28.54 24.56
C GLY A 215 10.95 -28.37 23.16
N GLY A 216 11.56 -27.50 22.37
CA GLY A 216 11.09 -27.13 21.02
C GLY A 216 11.53 -28.06 19.89
N GLY A 217 12.33 -29.13 20.16
CA GLY A 217 12.80 -30.06 19.13
C GLY A 217 11.77 -31.15 18.79
N ASP A 218 11.38 -31.93 19.80
CA ASP A 218 10.39 -32.99 19.68
C ASP A 218 9.04 -32.64 20.32
N GLY A 219 9.00 -31.49 21.05
CA GLY A 219 7.76 -30.98 21.68
C GLY A 219 6.96 -30.11 20.71
N HIS A 220 5.66 -30.35 20.65
CA HIS A 220 4.75 -29.45 19.95
C HIS A 220 4.33 -28.28 20.86
N GLU A 221 3.91 -27.16 20.25
CA GLU A 221 3.32 -26.06 21.00
C GLU A 221 2.01 -26.48 21.67
N LEU A 222 1.82 -26.09 22.91
CA LEU A 222 0.62 -26.42 23.68
C LEU A 222 -0.48 -25.37 23.46
N PHE A 223 -0.09 -24.11 23.51
CA PHE A 223 -0.95 -22.95 23.31
C PHE A 223 -0.25 -21.91 22.45
N THR A 224 -1.04 -21.08 21.79
CA THR A 224 -0.57 -19.83 21.23
C THR A 224 -1.37 -18.69 21.86
N VAL A 225 -0.68 -17.69 22.39
CA VAL A 225 -1.29 -16.48 22.95
C VAL A 225 -0.88 -15.31 22.09
N SER A 226 -1.86 -14.56 21.60
CA SER A 226 -1.65 -13.42 20.70
C SER A 226 -2.14 -12.12 21.33
N ASP A 227 -1.34 -11.07 21.24
CA ASP A 227 -1.78 -9.70 21.56
C ASP A 227 -2.40 -9.07 20.31
N ALA A 228 -3.73 -8.96 20.30
CA ALA A 228 -4.51 -8.40 19.20
C ALA A 228 -4.98 -6.94 19.47
N ARG A 229 -4.55 -6.29 20.54
CA ARG A 229 -4.91 -4.89 20.85
C ARG A 229 -4.29 -3.91 19.86
N GLN A 230 -3.16 -4.27 19.31
CA GLN A 230 -2.50 -3.64 18.18
C GLN A 230 -2.18 -4.72 17.16
N LEU A 231 -2.22 -4.38 15.89
CA LEU A 231 -1.86 -5.31 14.83
C LEU A 231 -0.73 -4.74 13.99
N ARG A 232 0.05 -5.63 13.44
CA ARG A 232 1.04 -5.33 12.39
C ARG A 232 0.44 -5.63 11.05
N VAL A 233 0.71 -4.78 10.09
CA VAL A 233 0.34 -5.00 8.69
C VAL A 233 1.60 -5.10 7.88
N TYR A 234 1.78 -6.22 7.22
CA TYR A 234 2.89 -6.44 6.31
C TYR A 234 2.42 -6.22 4.88
N VAL A 235 3.14 -5.36 4.17
CA VAL A 235 2.85 -4.98 2.78
C VAL A 235 4.11 -5.14 1.96
N SER A 236 3.99 -5.79 0.81
CA SER A 236 5.07 -5.90 -0.17
C SER A 236 4.96 -4.78 -1.20
N VAL A 237 5.83 -3.78 -1.09
CA VAL A 237 5.86 -2.61 -1.98
C VAL A 237 6.78 -2.89 -3.17
N PRO A 238 6.34 -2.73 -4.43
CA PRO A 238 7.21 -2.85 -5.60
C PRO A 238 8.41 -1.90 -5.55
N GLN A 239 9.56 -2.34 -6.06
CA GLN A 239 10.80 -1.55 -6.05
C GLN A 239 10.65 -0.18 -6.70
N SER A 240 9.80 -0.04 -7.73
CA SER A 240 9.51 1.24 -8.40
C SER A 240 8.99 2.31 -7.44
N GLU A 241 8.22 1.89 -6.41
CA GLU A 241 7.56 2.76 -5.44
C GLU A 241 8.32 2.86 -4.11
N ALA A 242 9.29 1.99 -3.89
CA ALA A 242 10.02 1.88 -2.62
C ALA A 242 10.67 3.18 -2.16
N ALA A 243 11.21 3.98 -3.10
CA ALA A 243 11.88 5.25 -2.79
C ALA A 243 10.96 6.32 -2.20
N ALA A 244 9.66 6.23 -2.46
CA ALA A 244 8.66 7.18 -1.98
C ALA A 244 8.11 6.79 -0.60
N ILE A 245 8.31 5.55 -0.16
CA ILE A 245 7.86 5.04 1.14
C ILE A 245 8.88 5.42 2.22
N LYS A 246 8.41 6.11 3.26
CA LYS A 246 9.27 6.59 4.36
C LYS A 246 8.67 6.25 5.72
N PRO A 247 9.49 5.89 6.71
CA PRO A 247 9.03 5.69 8.08
C PRO A 247 8.24 6.90 8.61
N GLY A 248 7.15 6.62 9.32
CA GLY A 248 6.26 7.65 9.87
C GLY A 248 5.12 8.09 8.95
N MET A 249 5.08 7.64 7.68
CA MET A 249 3.93 7.86 6.81
C MET A 249 2.69 7.18 7.39
N THR A 250 1.52 7.77 7.12
CA THR A 250 0.22 7.17 7.43
C THR A 250 -0.37 6.55 6.17
N ALA A 251 -1.04 5.43 6.35
CA ALA A 251 -1.80 4.76 5.30
C ALA A 251 -3.22 4.45 5.81
N THR A 252 -4.16 4.37 4.90
CA THR A 252 -5.52 3.97 5.21
C THR A 252 -5.71 2.51 4.86
N LEU A 253 -6.21 1.73 5.82
CA LEU A 253 -6.55 0.32 5.61
C LEU A 253 -8.04 0.18 5.32
N THR A 254 -8.38 -0.68 4.38
CA THR A 254 -9.74 -1.14 4.13
C THR A 254 -9.76 -2.66 4.14
N VAL A 255 -10.77 -3.22 4.80
CA VAL A 255 -10.95 -4.67 4.93
C VAL A 255 -12.19 -5.05 4.15
N PRO A 256 -12.12 -5.99 3.18
CA PRO A 256 -13.25 -6.35 2.32
C PRO A 256 -14.50 -6.80 3.09
N GLU A 257 -14.31 -7.45 4.25
CA GLU A 257 -15.38 -7.94 5.11
C GLU A 257 -16.14 -6.83 5.84
N ARG A 258 -15.59 -5.59 5.82
CA ARG A 258 -16.18 -4.41 6.48
C ARG A 258 -16.20 -3.20 5.54
N PRO A 259 -17.03 -3.26 4.49
CA PRO A 259 -17.08 -2.20 3.48
C PRO A 259 -17.46 -0.85 4.10
N GLY A 260 -16.73 0.18 3.73
CA GLY A 260 -16.94 1.55 4.22
C GLY A 260 -16.22 1.90 5.51
N MET A 261 -15.66 0.94 6.25
CA MET A 261 -14.80 1.23 7.39
C MET A 261 -13.36 1.48 6.93
N LYS A 262 -12.75 2.50 7.50
CA LYS A 262 -11.35 2.88 7.26
C LYS A 262 -10.61 2.87 8.58
N PHE A 263 -9.44 2.25 8.60
CA PHE A 263 -8.55 2.22 9.75
C PHE A 263 -7.27 2.95 9.40
N GLU A 264 -6.80 3.78 10.28
CA GLU A 264 -5.52 4.48 10.09
C GLU A 264 -4.39 3.60 10.59
N ALA A 265 -3.37 3.42 9.75
CA ALA A 265 -2.15 2.71 10.09
C ALA A 265 -0.95 3.61 9.90
N LYS A 266 0.01 3.48 10.79
CA LYS A 266 1.28 4.21 10.74
C LYS A 266 2.39 3.28 10.30
N LEU A 267 3.17 3.69 9.32
CA LEU A 267 4.36 2.98 8.90
C LEU A 267 5.42 3.07 9.99
N LEU A 268 5.81 1.93 10.53
CA LEU A 268 6.81 1.82 11.58
C LEU A 268 8.21 1.76 10.97
N ASP A 269 8.41 0.80 10.08
CA ASP A 269 9.72 0.46 9.55
C ASP A 269 9.63 -0.28 8.21
N THR A 270 10.77 -0.39 7.55
CA THR A 270 10.96 -1.18 6.35
C THR A 270 12.11 -2.17 6.59
N ASP A 271 12.18 -3.25 5.84
CA ASP A 271 13.32 -4.18 5.96
C ASP A 271 14.60 -3.69 5.27
N ASP A 272 14.54 -2.50 4.65
CA ASP A 272 15.65 -1.85 3.91
C ASP A 272 16.35 -2.75 2.89
N SER A 273 15.65 -3.78 2.45
CA SER A 273 16.15 -4.80 1.54
C SER A 273 15.10 -5.16 0.49
N ILE A 274 15.52 -5.26 -0.76
CA ILE A 274 14.63 -5.76 -1.82
C ILE A 274 14.74 -7.28 -1.88
N THR A 275 13.61 -7.95 -1.68
CA THR A 275 13.50 -9.40 -1.84
C THR A 275 13.68 -9.76 -3.32
N GLN A 276 14.78 -10.41 -3.68
CA GLN A 276 15.16 -10.68 -5.08
C GLN A 276 14.13 -11.52 -5.84
N SER A 277 13.45 -12.44 -5.16
CA SER A 277 12.45 -13.32 -5.81
C SER A 277 11.17 -12.60 -6.23
N SER A 278 10.78 -11.54 -5.54
CA SER A 278 9.55 -10.78 -5.79
C SER A 278 9.80 -9.37 -6.32
N GLY A 279 11.02 -8.83 -6.17
CA GLY A 279 11.32 -7.43 -6.50
C GLY A 279 10.59 -6.43 -5.60
N THR A 280 10.31 -6.80 -4.34
CA THR A 280 9.55 -5.97 -3.40
C THR A 280 10.32 -5.63 -2.14
N LEU A 281 10.02 -4.48 -1.57
CA LEU A 281 10.39 -4.04 -0.23
C LEU A 281 9.29 -4.44 0.75
N LEU A 282 9.64 -5.12 1.84
CA LEU A 282 8.67 -5.42 2.90
C LEU A 282 8.52 -4.20 3.81
N VAL A 283 7.29 -3.76 3.96
CA VAL A 283 6.91 -2.60 4.78
C VAL A 283 6.02 -3.06 5.91
N GLN A 284 6.32 -2.58 7.12
CA GLN A 284 5.57 -2.89 8.32
C GLN A 284 4.83 -1.64 8.82
N LEU A 285 3.49 -1.75 8.90
CA LEU A 285 2.65 -0.73 9.52
C LEU A 285 2.06 -1.25 10.83
N GLN A 286 1.66 -0.33 11.68
CA GLN A 286 0.95 -0.59 12.92
C GLN A 286 -0.44 0.03 12.86
N VAL A 287 -1.45 -0.73 13.26
CA VAL A 287 -2.83 -0.28 13.39
C VAL A 287 -3.33 -0.55 14.81
N ASP A 288 -4.05 0.41 15.38
CA ASP A 288 -4.72 0.24 16.67
C ASP A 288 -6.01 -0.58 16.51
N ASN A 289 -6.20 -1.55 17.38
CA ASN A 289 -7.32 -2.46 17.36
C ASN A 289 -7.97 -2.62 18.75
N GLN A 290 -7.98 -1.55 19.55
CA GLN A 290 -8.63 -1.58 20.89
C GLN A 290 -10.11 -1.94 20.81
N SER A 291 -10.76 -1.67 19.68
CA SER A 291 -12.16 -2.04 19.41
C SER A 291 -12.35 -3.52 19.05
N ALA A 292 -11.25 -4.30 18.90
CA ALA A 292 -11.25 -5.69 18.48
C ALA A 292 -12.04 -5.96 17.15
N MET A 293 -12.08 -4.98 16.27
CA MET A 293 -12.77 -5.09 14.99
C MET A 293 -11.93 -5.79 13.92
N LEU A 294 -10.61 -5.77 14.04
CA LEU A 294 -9.69 -6.43 13.12
C LEU A 294 -9.22 -7.74 13.73
N ILE A 295 -9.13 -8.78 12.91
CA ILE A 295 -8.71 -10.11 13.34
C ILE A 295 -7.32 -10.40 12.75
N PRO A 296 -6.34 -10.85 13.55
CA PRO A 296 -5.07 -11.32 13.02
C PRO A 296 -5.30 -12.44 11.99
N GLY A 297 -4.59 -12.36 10.86
CA GLY A 297 -4.77 -13.30 9.75
C GLY A 297 -5.64 -12.76 8.60
N GLU A 298 -6.39 -11.68 8.80
CA GLU A 298 -7.19 -11.07 7.73
C GLU A 298 -6.29 -10.40 6.68
N TYR A 299 -6.75 -10.39 5.43
CA TYR A 299 -6.20 -9.56 4.37
C TYR A 299 -6.80 -8.16 4.42
N THR A 300 -6.01 -7.17 4.00
CA THR A 300 -6.43 -5.77 3.94
C THR A 300 -5.86 -5.11 2.70
N GLU A 301 -6.55 -4.11 2.18
CA GLU A 301 -6.01 -3.20 1.19
C GLU A 301 -5.43 -1.98 1.89
N VAL A 302 -4.18 -1.70 1.60
CA VAL A 302 -3.44 -0.58 2.20
C VAL A 302 -3.31 0.52 1.16
N HIS A 303 -3.88 1.68 1.46
CA HIS A 303 -3.90 2.86 0.61
C HIS A 303 -2.84 3.84 1.10
N PHE A 304 -1.73 3.94 0.37
CA PHE A 304 -0.70 4.92 0.62
C PHE A 304 -1.00 6.20 -0.14
N ALA A 305 -1.02 7.34 0.54
CA ALA A 305 -1.05 8.64 -0.10
C ALA A 305 0.37 8.99 -0.56
N MET A 306 0.62 8.84 -1.87
CA MET A 306 1.93 9.13 -2.45
C MET A 306 2.05 10.64 -2.70
N PRO A 307 3.16 11.27 -2.29
CA PRO A 307 3.40 12.67 -2.65
C PRO A 307 3.60 12.76 -4.17
N THR A 308 2.74 13.52 -4.84
CA THR A 308 2.92 13.86 -6.25
C THR A 308 3.78 15.11 -6.35
N ASP A 309 4.54 15.23 -7.42
CA ASP A 309 5.32 16.45 -7.68
C ASP A 309 4.36 17.66 -7.76
N ALA A 310 4.53 18.64 -6.87
CA ALA A 310 3.67 19.82 -6.80
C ALA A 310 3.67 20.67 -8.10
N HIS A 311 4.57 20.36 -9.03
CA HIS A 311 4.70 20.99 -10.34
C HIS A 311 4.18 20.14 -11.50
N ALA A 312 3.63 18.99 -11.22
CA ALA A 312 3.09 18.11 -12.23
C ALA A 312 1.90 18.78 -12.95
N LEU A 313 1.99 18.80 -14.26
CA LEU A 313 0.95 19.36 -15.14
C LEU A 313 0.14 18.21 -15.72
N LEU A 314 -1.14 18.17 -15.40
CA LEU A 314 -2.06 17.16 -15.92
C LEU A 314 -2.74 17.68 -17.18
N VAL A 315 -2.71 16.85 -18.23
CA VAL A 315 -3.44 17.08 -19.49
C VAL A 315 -4.31 15.85 -19.79
N PRO A 316 -5.45 16.02 -20.49
CA PRO A 316 -6.23 14.88 -20.98
C PRO A 316 -5.38 13.97 -21.87
N ALA A 317 -5.54 12.66 -21.75
CA ALA A 317 -4.83 11.70 -22.61
C ALA A 317 -5.15 11.90 -24.11
N SER A 318 -6.35 12.43 -24.43
CA SER A 318 -6.80 12.84 -25.76
C SER A 318 -6.01 14.00 -26.37
N ALA A 319 -5.27 14.77 -25.58
CA ALA A 319 -4.44 15.86 -26.08
C ALA A 319 -3.07 15.41 -26.63
N LEU A 320 -2.70 14.13 -26.44
CA LEU A 320 -1.43 13.58 -26.87
C LEU A 320 -1.43 13.25 -28.35
N ILE A 321 -0.38 13.67 -29.05
CA ILE A 321 -0.15 13.40 -30.46
C ILE A 321 1.08 12.50 -30.61
N PHE A 322 0.90 11.32 -31.20
CA PHE A 322 1.99 10.39 -31.49
C PHE A 322 2.43 10.53 -32.93
N ARG A 323 3.66 10.97 -33.18
CA ARG A 323 4.25 11.10 -34.51
C ARG A 323 5.62 10.45 -34.61
N GLN A 324 6.16 10.37 -35.83
CA GLN A 324 7.54 9.86 -36.04
C GLN A 324 8.60 10.68 -35.26
N SER A 325 8.33 11.96 -35.01
CA SER A 325 9.18 12.87 -34.19
C SER A 325 9.07 12.62 -32.69
N GLY A 326 8.19 11.74 -32.24
CA GLY A 326 7.94 11.44 -30.85
C GLY A 326 6.57 11.92 -30.36
N LEU A 327 6.42 11.92 -29.04
CA LEU A 327 5.23 12.37 -28.35
C LEU A 327 5.19 13.90 -28.29
N GLN A 328 4.07 14.50 -28.65
CA GLN A 328 3.87 15.95 -28.70
C GLN A 328 2.48 16.32 -28.17
N VAL A 329 2.31 17.57 -27.77
CA VAL A 329 1.01 18.20 -27.54
C VAL A 329 0.90 19.45 -28.41
N ALA A 330 -0.32 19.79 -28.84
CA ALA A 330 -0.59 21.03 -29.53
C ALA A 330 -1.02 22.10 -28.52
N VAL A 331 -0.33 23.23 -28.52
CA VAL A 331 -0.60 24.39 -27.66
C VAL A 331 -1.01 25.56 -28.55
N VAL A 332 -1.99 26.34 -28.10
CA VAL A 332 -2.43 27.56 -28.80
C VAL A 332 -1.65 28.74 -28.31
N ASP A 333 -1.03 29.51 -29.22
CA ASP A 333 -0.31 30.71 -28.90
C ASP A 333 -1.27 31.92 -28.68
N LYS A 334 -0.70 33.14 -28.55
CA LYS A 334 -1.47 34.36 -28.35
C LYS A 334 -2.18 34.86 -29.61
N ASP A 335 -1.76 34.40 -30.77
CA ASP A 335 -2.27 34.78 -32.09
C ASP A 335 -3.20 33.68 -32.66
N ASP A 336 -3.66 32.78 -31.83
CA ASP A 336 -4.53 31.62 -32.13
C ASP A 336 -3.94 30.67 -33.19
N HIS A 337 -2.61 30.46 -33.16
CA HIS A 337 -1.92 29.44 -33.94
C HIS A 337 -1.51 28.25 -33.09
N ALA A 338 -1.54 27.07 -33.65
CA ALA A 338 -1.09 25.85 -33.00
C ALA A 338 0.44 25.75 -33.01
N ILE A 339 1.04 25.42 -31.90
CA ILE A 339 2.45 25.07 -31.74
C ILE A 339 2.56 23.67 -31.18
N LEU A 340 3.25 22.78 -31.90
CA LEU A 340 3.54 21.43 -31.43
C LEU A 340 4.76 21.46 -30.50
N LYS A 341 4.56 21.10 -29.22
CA LYS A 341 5.62 21.00 -28.23
C LYS A 341 5.93 19.53 -27.95
N PRO A 342 7.21 19.10 -28.04
CA PRO A 342 7.59 17.75 -27.61
C PRO A 342 7.45 17.65 -26.09
N VAL A 343 6.86 16.53 -25.62
CA VAL A 343 6.60 16.30 -24.18
C VAL A 343 7.11 14.95 -23.75
N THR A 344 7.39 14.84 -22.43
CA THR A 344 7.67 13.57 -21.79
C THR A 344 6.57 13.26 -20.78
N ILE A 345 6.10 12.02 -20.79
CA ILE A 345 5.13 11.54 -19.79
C ILE A 345 5.90 11.17 -18.52
N ALA A 346 5.46 11.68 -17.37
CA ALA A 346 5.92 11.23 -16.06
C ALA A 346 5.08 10.05 -15.57
N THR A 347 3.74 10.18 -15.61
CA THR A 347 2.81 9.13 -15.15
C THR A 347 1.57 9.12 -16.04
N ASP A 348 1.09 7.92 -16.37
CA ASP A 348 -0.18 7.71 -17.08
C ASP A 348 -1.27 7.34 -16.06
N LEU A 349 -2.29 8.18 -15.94
CA LEU A 349 -3.44 8.00 -15.04
C LEU A 349 -4.69 7.47 -15.78
N GLY A 350 -4.55 7.07 -17.04
CA GLY A 350 -5.60 6.54 -17.89
C GLY A 350 -6.39 7.64 -18.63
N THR A 351 -7.23 8.42 -17.98
CA THR A 351 -7.99 9.52 -18.60
C THR A 351 -7.20 10.83 -18.69
N GLN A 352 -6.21 10.99 -17.84
CA GLN A 352 -5.28 12.13 -17.80
C GLN A 352 -3.85 11.61 -17.76
N VAL A 353 -2.93 12.43 -18.22
CA VAL A 353 -1.51 12.11 -18.24
C VAL A 353 -0.74 13.24 -17.58
N GLU A 354 0.16 12.87 -16.71
CA GLU A 354 1.09 13.77 -16.06
C GLU A 354 2.29 14.03 -16.96
N ILE A 355 2.51 15.30 -17.31
CA ILE A 355 3.60 15.73 -18.17
C ILE A 355 4.79 16.12 -17.32
N GLY A 356 5.91 15.43 -17.49
CA GLY A 356 7.17 15.70 -16.77
C GLY A 356 7.94 16.86 -17.35
N SER A 357 7.82 17.15 -18.66
CA SER A 357 8.50 18.28 -19.30
C SER A 357 7.88 18.61 -20.66
N GLY A 358 8.06 19.86 -21.10
CA GLY A 358 7.69 20.32 -22.46
C GLY A 358 6.53 21.30 -22.51
N ILE A 359 5.77 21.49 -21.43
CA ILE A 359 4.69 22.47 -21.32
C ILE A 359 4.85 23.35 -20.07
N GLU A 360 4.19 24.49 -20.08
CA GLU A 360 4.11 25.42 -18.96
C GLU A 360 2.67 25.49 -18.41
N ALA A 361 2.52 25.89 -17.15
CA ALA A 361 1.21 25.95 -16.48
C ALA A 361 0.20 26.89 -17.17
N ASN A 362 0.67 27.89 -17.92
CA ASN A 362 -0.17 28.85 -18.63
C ASN A 362 -0.40 28.49 -20.11
N ASP A 363 0.13 27.35 -20.57
CA ASP A 363 -0.09 26.91 -21.94
C ASP A 363 -1.57 26.51 -22.14
N ARG A 364 -2.12 26.85 -23.30
CA ARG A 364 -3.47 26.43 -23.72
C ARG A 364 -3.35 25.17 -24.56
N VAL A 365 -3.47 23.99 -23.93
CA VAL A 365 -3.33 22.68 -24.59
C VAL A 365 -4.63 22.35 -25.30
N ILE A 366 -4.54 21.97 -26.57
CA ILE A 366 -5.68 21.54 -27.39
C ILE A 366 -6.09 20.14 -26.99
N ASP A 367 -7.37 19.97 -26.62
CA ASP A 367 -7.96 18.66 -26.41
C ASP A 367 -8.41 18.05 -27.74
N ASN A 368 -8.11 16.76 -27.96
CA ASN A 368 -8.43 16.01 -29.16
C ASN A 368 -8.03 16.76 -30.47
N PRO A 369 -6.73 17.09 -30.64
CA PRO A 369 -6.25 17.82 -31.81
C PRO A 369 -6.46 16.98 -33.08
N PRO A 370 -6.83 17.64 -34.23
CA PRO A 370 -6.88 16.92 -35.50
C PRO A 370 -5.54 16.32 -35.87
N ASP A 371 -5.51 15.12 -36.47
CA ASP A 371 -4.27 14.43 -36.88
C ASP A 371 -3.41 15.26 -37.84
N SER A 372 -4.05 16.10 -38.66
CA SER A 372 -3.38 16.95 -39.65
C SER A 372 -2.75 18.22 -39.05
N ILE A 373 -3.00 18.56 -37.77
CA ILE A 373 -2.54 19.81 -37.16
C ILE A 373 -1.01 19.93 -37.22
N ALA A 374 -0.53 21.10 -37.67
CA ALA A 374 0.90 21.39 -37.76
C ALA A 374 1.22 22.69 -37.03
N THR A 375 2.50 22.89 -36.72
CA THR A 375 2.96 24.14 -36.12
C THR A 375 2.77 25.29 -37.12
N GLY A 376 2.09 26.37 -36.67
CA GLY A 376 1.72 27.50 -37.47
C GLY A 376 0.30 27.49 -38.04
N ASP A 377 -0.44 26.40 -37.88
CA ASP A 377 -1.83 26.32 -38.34
C ASP A 377 -2.73 27.25 -37.50
N ALA A 378 -3.56 28.03 -38.17
CA ALA A 378 -4.58 28.85 -37.49
C ALA A 378 -5.65 27.94 -36.92
N VAL A 379 -6.06 28.17 -35.69
CA VAL A 379 -7.11 27.43 -35.00
C VAL A 379 -8.17 28.38 -34.44
N ARG A 380 -9.40 27.96 -34.37
CA ARG A 380 -10.47 28.70 -33.74
C ARG A 380 -10.80 28.08 -32.41
N LEU A 381 -10.71 28.83 -31.31
CA LEU A 381 -11.10 28.33 -30.00
C LEU A 381 -12.61 28.24 -29.90
N ALA A 382 -13.11 27.05 -29.55
CA ALA A 382 -14.50 26.89 -29.15
C ALA A 382 -14.73 27.61 -27.82
N ALA A 383 -15.84 28.36 -27.73
CA ALA A 383 -16.23 28.95 -26.45
C ALA A 383 -16.44 27.81 -25.43
N THR A 384 -15.67 27.81 -24.37
CA THR A 384 -15.79 26.82 -23.30
C THR A 384 -17.12 27.05 -22.59
N HIS A 385 -18.16 26.28 -22.94
CA HIS A 385 -19.33 26.16 -22.07
C HIS A 385 -18.86 25.40 -20.84
N ALA A 386 -18.66 26.11 -19.75
CA ALA A 386 -18.58 25.48 -18.45
C ALA A 386 -19.84 24.61 -18.30
N ALA A 387 -19.64 23.29 -18.28
CA ALA A 387 -20.72 22.35 -17.99
C ALA A 387 -21.19 22.64 -16.56
N SER A 388 -22.17 23.52 -16.43
CA SER A 388 -22.96 23.62 -15.22
C SER A 388 -23.69 22.27 -15.09
N ALA A 389 -23.24 21.48 -14.14
CA ALA A 389 -23.94 20.30 -13.66
C ALA A 389 -25.34 20.74 -13.22
N SER A 390 -26.30 20.62 -14.13
CA SER A 390 -27.71 20.73 -13.80
C SER A 390 -28.05 19.53 -12.95
N SER A 391 -28.02 19.72 -11.64
CA SER A 391 -28.73 18.88 -10.69
C SER A 391 -30.21 18.98 -11.02
N THR A 392 -30.72 18.07 -11.85
CA THR A 392 -32.16 17.86 -12.00
C THR A 392 -32.65 17.23 -10.72
N SER A 393 -33.12 18.07 -9.81
CA SER A 393 -34.00 17.72 -8.72
C SER A 393 -35.26 17.11 -9.33
N LEU A 394 -35.40 15.80 -9.24
CA LEU A 394 -36.68 15.14 -9.35
C LEU A 394 -37.46 15.47 -8.07
N ALA A 395 -38.18 16.60 -8.13
CA ALA A 395 -39.25 16.91 -7.19
C ALA A 395 -40.43 16.00 -7.49
N ASP A 396 -40.77 15.21 -6.51
CA ASP A 396 -42.07 14.96 -5.94
C ASP A 396 -43.26 15.16 -6.87
N HIS A 397 -43.89 14.05 -7.24
CA HIS A 397 -45.36 14.01 -7.47
C HIS A 397 -45.90 12.91 -6.55
N GLY A 398 -46.23 13.35 -5.31
CA GLY A 398 -47.26 12.70 -4.55
C GLY A 398 -48.60 13.02 -5.20
N ASP A 399 -49.47 12.13 -5.26
CA ASP A 399 -50.78 12.10 -4.60
C ASP A 399 -51.70 11.06 -5.22
N ALA A 400 -52.30 10.35 -4.32
CA ALA A 400 -53.72 9.94 -4.30
C ALA A 400 -54.18 8.88 -5.33
N GLU A 401 -54.58 7.76 -4.90
CA GLU A 401 -55.96 7.41 -4.66
C GLU A 401 -56.26 5.91 -4.61
N ARG A 402 -56.85 5.53 -3.47
CA ARG A 402 -57.94 4.53 -3.24
C ARG A 402 -57.55 3.02 -3.20
N ALA A 403 -57.58 2.50 -2.02
CA ALA A 403 -58.68 1.72 -1.39
C ALA A 403 -59.53 0.87 -2.39
N HIS A 404 -59.36 -0.44 -2.28
CA HIS A 404 -60.38 -1.49 -2.15
C HIS A 404 -59.79 -2.87 -2.50
N GLY A 405 -60.04 -3.80 -1.61
CA GLY A 405 -59.86 -5.22 -1.84
C GLY A 405 -59.11 -5.89 -0.71
#